data_8da444d74fe3986f4a5ac2cb04a428dc
#
_entry.id   8da444d74fe3986f4a5ac2cb04a428dc
#
_cell.length_a   1.000
_cell.length_b   1.000
_cell.length_c   1.000
_cell.angle_alpha   90.00
_cell.angle_beta   90.00
_cell.angle_gamma   90.00
#
_symmetry.space_group_name_H-M   'P 1'
#
loop_
_entity.id
_entity.type
_entity.pdbx_description
1 polymer ?
#
loop_
_entity_poly.entity_id
_entity_poly.type
_entity_poly.pdbx_seq_one_letter_code
_entity_poly.pdbx_strand_id
1 'polypeptide(L)'
;MTFHESDTNSLDRPHNNPLVITLTIGYFNVEQVLVDTGSTLDIIFLTTLREMKVDMAQIVPTPRPMLGFSGEYTMTLGTINLPVRTRGVTKIGYFSVTNQLTVYNAIIGTPWLNQFRAVALTYHLCLKFPTSNGVKNI
;
A
#
# COMPACT_ATOMS: atom_id res chain seq x y z
N MET A 1 20.46 8.97 -7.07
CA MET A 1 20.75 8.82 -6.22
C MET A 1 21.38 8.39 -5.82
N THR A 2 21.46 8.46 -6.11
CA THR A 2 21.89 8.17 -5.32
C THR A 2 22.59 7.97 -4.56
N PHE A 3 22.77 8.25 -4.70
CA PHE A 3 23.38 8.16 -3.59
C PHE A 3 24.16 7.96 -3.17
N HIS A 4 24.38 8.23 -3.34
CA HIS A 4 24.96 8.20 -2.42
C HIS A 4 25.30 8.10 -1.71
N GLU A 5 25.29 8.20 -1.99
CA GLU A 5 25.53 8.22 -1.01
C GLU A 5 25.72 7.98 -0.41
N SER A 6 25.92 8.11 -0.76
CA SER A 6 26.01 8.05 0.17
C SER A 6 26.16 7.80 0.79
N ASP A 7 26.28 8.01 0.47
CA ASP A 7 26.30 7.83 1.42
C ASP A 7 26.31 7.56 2.13
N THR A 8 26.36 7.66 1.78
CA THR A 8 26.20 7.51 2.73
C THR A 8 26.10 7.22 3.39
N ASN A 9 26.12 7.39 3.03
CA ASN A 9 25.82 6.97 3.78
C ASN A 9 25.66 6.36 3.97
N SER A 10 25.67 6.20 3.45
CA SER A 10 25.32 5.54 3.78
C SER A 10 25.30 4.90 3.57
N LEU A 11 25.69 4.47 2.94
CA LEU A 11 25.46 3.76 2.89
C LEU A 11 25.02 3.02 2.64
N ASP A 12 25.17 2.32 1.59
CA ASP A 12 24.24 1.57 1.28
C ASP A 12 23.31 1.15 2.11
N ARG A 13 22.20 1.19 1.76
CA ARG A 13 21.21 0.90 2.77
C ARG A 13 20.00 0.23 2.16
N PRO A 14 19.98 -1.10 2.12
CA PRO A 14 18.85 -1.81 1.55
C PRO A 14 17.51 -1.45 2.19
N HIS A 15 17.50 -1.14 3.48
CA HIS A 15 16.27 -0.75 4.18
C HIS A 15 15.69 0.58 3.71
N ASN A 16 16.43 1.34 2.90
CA ASN A 16 15.92 2.56 2.29
C ASN A 16 15.24 2.30 0.95
N ASN A 17 15.37 1.11 0.42
CA ASN A 17 14.70 0.74 -0.81
C ASN A 17 13.21 0.50 -0.52
N PRO A 18 12.32 1.07 -1.33
CA PRO A 18 10.90 0.81 -1.12
C PRO A 18 10.58 -0.65 -1.42
N LEU A 19 9.71 -1.23 -0.60
CA LEU A 19 9.15 -2.54 -0.88
C LEU A 19 7.88 -2.35 -1.68
N VAL A 20 7.87 -2.89 -2.89
CA VAL A 20 6.75 -2.77 -3.82
C VAL A 20 6.28 -4.18 -4.16
N ILE A 21 4.98 -4.41 -4.05
CA ILE A 21 4.39 -5.73 -4.25
C ILE A 21 3.22 -5.65 -5.21
N THR A 22 2.73 -6.82 -5.61
CA THR A 22 1.50 -6.97 -6.38
C THR A 22 0.46 -7.65 -5.51
N LEU A 23 -0.74 -7.10 -5.49
CA LEU A 23 -1.86 -7.66 -4.74
C LEU A 23 -3.07 -7.78 -5.66
N THR A 24 -3.91 -8.77 -5.41
CA THR A 24 -5.23 -8.82 -6.04
C THR A 24 -6.16 -7.96 -5.19
N ILE A 25 -6.61 -6.84 -5.75
CA ILE A 25 -7.54 -5.91 -5.10
C ILE A 25 -8.81 -5.90 -5.93
N GLY A 26 -9.95 -6.16 -5.30
CA GLY A 26 -11.15 -6.46 -6.06
C GLY A 26 -10.92 -7.71 -6.87
N TYR A 27 -11.04 -7.59 -8.19
CA TYR A 27 -10.81 -8.70 -9.11
C TYR A 27 -9.62 -8.44 -10.03
N PHE A 28 -8.73 -7.52 -9.65
CA PHE A 28 -7.62 -7.08 -10.49
C PHE A 28 -6.29 -7.34 -9.82
N ASN A 29 -5.30 -7.74 -10.62
CA ASN A 29 -3.92 -7.75 -10.16
C ASN A 29 -3.42 -6.32 -10.19
N VAL A 30 -3.21 -5.75 -9.01
CA VAL A 30 -2.74 -4.38 -8.87
C VAL A 30 -1.24 -4.43 -8.57
N GLU A 31 -0.45 -3.93 -9.51
CA GLU A 31 0.99 -3.84 -9.36
C GLU A 31 1.36 -2.51 -8.73
N GLN A 32 2.63 -2.34 -8.40
CA GLN A 32 3.15 -1.10 -7.83
C GLN A 32 2.39 -0.70 -6.57
N VAL A 33 2.22 -1.64 -5.67
CA VAL A 33 1.66 -1.38 -4.36
C VAL A 33 2.81 -1.17 -3.39
N LEU A 34 2.94 0.05 -2.88
CA LEU A 34 4.00 0.41 -1.94
C LEU A 34 3.64 -0.09 -0.54
N VAL A 35 4.58 -0.76 0.11
CA VAL A 35 4.44 -1.13 1.52
C VAL A 35 5.12 -0.04 2.35
N ASP A 36 4.33 0.66 3.14
CA ASP A 36 4.81 1.78 3.96
C ASP A 36 4.45 1.53 5.43
N THR A 37 5.43 1.03 6.18
CA THR A 37 5.22 0.73 7.60
C THR A 37 5.04 1.96 8.45
N GLY A 38 5.35 3.13 7.92
CA GLY A 38 5.11 4.41 8.61
C GLY A 38 3.73 5.00 8.35
N SER A 39 2.96 4.42 7.43
CA SER A 39 1.64 4.93 7.12
C SER A 39 0.60 4.37 8.09
N THR A 40 -0.26 5.23 8.62
CA THR A 40 -1.37 4.83 9.47
C THR A 40 -2.64 4.55 8.68
N LEU A 41 -2.59 4.71 7.35
CA LEU A 41 -3.70 4.49 6.45
C LEU A 41 -3.27 3.52 5.35
N ASP A 42 -4.22 2.72 4.90
CA ASP A 42 -4.12 2.07 3.59
C ASP A 42 -4.76 3.01 2.58
N ILE A 43 -4.10 3.21 1.46
CA ILE A 43 -4.49 4.22 0.48
C ILE A 43 -4.62 3.58 -0.89
N ILE A 44 -5.68 3.93 -1.60
CA ILE A 44 -5.80 3.60 -3.01
C ILE A 44 -6.04 4.91 -3.78
N PHE A 45 -5.38 5.04 -4.93
CA PHE A 45 -5.45 6.27 -5.69
C PHE A 45 -6.66 6.25 -6.62
N LEU A 46 -7.25 7.42 -6.83
CA LEU A 46 -8.45 7.53 -7.64
C LEU A 46 -8.21 7.05 -9.08
N THR A 47 -7.02 7.31 -9.62
CA THR A 47 -6.65 6.82 -10.95
C THR A 47 -6.68 5.30 -11.02
N THR A 48 -6.24 4.62 -9.94
CA THR A 48 -6.30 3.16 -9.86
C THR A 48 -7.73 2.66 -9.88
N LEU A 49 -8.60 3.28 -9.07
CA LEU A 49 -10.01 2.90 -9.04
C LEU A 49 -10.67 3.09 -10.40
N ARG A 50 -10.32 4.16 -11.13
CA ARG A 50 -10.84 4.40 -12.47
C ARG A 50 -10.38 3.33 -13.45
N GLU A 51 -9.11 2.93 -13.38
CA GLU A 51 -8.59 1.85 -14.23
C GLU A 51 -9.26 0.53 -13.93
N MET A 52 -9.58 0.28 -12.66
CA MET A 52 -10.31 -0.90 -12.24
C MET A 52 -11.79 -0.85 -12.59
N LYS A 53 -12.26 0.30 -13.09
CA LYS A 53 -13.67 0.54 -13.43
C LYS A 53 -14.59 0.33 -12.24
N VAL A 54 -14.11 0.73 -11.07
CA VAL A 54 -14.92 0.69 -9.84
C VAL A 54 -15.96 1.81 -9.91
N ASP A 55 -17.17 1.50 -9.49
CA ASP A 55 -18.22 2.51 -9.40
C ASP A 55 -17.85 3.53 -8.31
N MET A 56 -17.72 4.79 -8.71
CA MET A 56 -17.34 5.86 -7.77
C MET A 56 -18.38 6.04 -6.66
N ALA A 57 -19.62 5.58 -6.87
CA ALA A 57 -20.63 5.63 -5.82
C ALA A 57 -20.30 4.71 -4.64
N GLN A 58 -19.36 3.78 -4.80
CA GLN A 58 -18.90 2.94 -3.69
C GLN A 58 -18.00 3.70 -2.71
N ILE A 59 -17.49 4.87 -3.10
CA ILE A 59 -16.68 5.68 -2.20
C ILE A 59 -17.59 6.35 -1.19
N VAL A 60 -17.36 6.04 0.09
CA VAL A 60 -18.09 6.69 1.18
C VAL A 60 -17.39 8.01 1.47
N PRO A 61 -18.09 9.16 1.34
CA PRO A 61 -17.45 10.47 1.47
C PRO A 61 -17.18 10.81 2.93
N THR A 62 -16.08 10.32 3.46
CA THR A 62 -15.61 10.60 4.82
C THR A 62 -14.20 11.17 4.73
N PRO A 63 -14.05 12.44 4.30
CA PRO A 63 -12.72 13.02 4.13
C PRO A 63 -11.97 13.10 5.46
N ARG A 64 -10.68 12.83 5.39
CA ARG A 64 -9.77 12.88 6.54
C ARG A 64 -8.48 13.55 6.12
N PRO A 65 -7.82 14.27 7.05
CA PRO A 65 -6.51 14.82 6.74
C PRO A 65 -5.47 13.70 6.65
N MET A 66 -4.54 13.85 5.72
CA MET A 66 -3.40 12.95 5.59
C MET A 66 -2.18 13.73 5.16
N LEU A 67 -1.02 13.24 5.55
CA LEU A 67 0.25 13.79 5.10
C LEU A 67 0.57 13.18 3.74
N GLY A 68 0.68 14.03 2.72
CA GLY A 68 0.98 13.59 1.37
C GLY A 68 2.47 13.42 1.13
N PHE A 69 2.82 12.96 -0.08
CA PHE A 69 4.21 12.74 -0.46
C PHE A 69 5.03 14.03 -0.51
N SER A 70 4.37 15.15 -0.74
CA SER A 70 5.04 16.45 -0.80
C SER A 70 5.33 17.04 0.57
N GLY A 71 4.94 16.35 1.65
CA GLY A 71 5.09 16.85 3.01
C GLY A 71 3.97 17.78 3.45
N GLU A 72 2.96 17.98 2.64
CA GLU A 72 1.82 18.81 2.95
C GLU A 72 0.64 17.96 3.37
N TYR A 73 -0.21 18.48 4.25
CA TYR A 73 -1.45 17.84 4.60
C TYR A 73 -2.48 18.08 3.50
N THR A 74 -3.18 17.01 3.13
CA THR A 74 -4.30 17.08 2.19
C THR A 74 -5.47 16.32 2.79
N MET A 75 -6.65 16.45 2.17
CA MET A 75 -7.83 15.70 2.60
C MET A 75 -8.04 14.53 1.66
N THR A 76 -8.38 13.37 2.23
CA THR A 76 -8.81 12.23 1.42
C THR A 76 -10.20 12.52 0.86
N LEU A 77 -10.55 11.84 -0.23
CA LEU A 77 -11.86 11.98 -0.85
C LEU A 77 -12.94 11.19 -0.10
N GLY A 78 -12.52 10.14 0.59
CA GLY A 78 -13.41 9.25 1.31
C GLY A 78 -12.75 7.91 1.52
N THR A 79 -13.57 6.89 1.76
CA THR A 79 -13.09 5.52 1.99
C THR A 79 -13.81 4.55 1.07
N ILE A 80 -13.15 3.43 0.78
CA ILE A 80 -13.75 2.35 0.01
C ILE A 80 -13.26 1.02 0.58
N ASN A 81 -14.17 0.04 0.65
CA ASN A 81 -13.85 -1.31 1.10
C ASN A 81 -13.74 -2.20 -0.11
N LEU A 82 -12.61 -2.87 -0.24
CA LEU A 82 -12.36 -3.78 -1.37
C LEU A 82 -11.74 -5.06 -0.84
N PRO A 83 -12.12 -6.22 -1.39
CA PRO A 83 -11.45 -7.46 -1.02
C PRO A 83 -9.99 -7.42 -1.50
N VAL A 84 -9.09 -7.84 -0.65
CA VAL A 84 -7.66 -7.96 -0.98
C VAL A 84 -7.29 -9.41 -0.80
N ARG A 85 -6.71 -9.98 -1.86
CA ARG A 85 -6.33 -11.39 -1.87
C ARG A 85 -4.85 -11.53 -2.20
N THR A 86 -4.19 -12.36 -1.43
CA THR A 86 -2.82 -12.76 -1.71
C THR A 86 -2.59 -14.15 -1.15
N ARG A 87 -1.94 -14.99 -1.93
CA ARG A 87 -1.56 -16.35 -1.53
C ARG A 87 -2.74 -17.15 -0.97
N GLY A 88 -3.93 -16.97 -1.55
CA GLY A 88 -5.12 -17.71 -1.13
C GLY A 88 -5.84 -17.15 0.09
N VAL A 89 -5.34 -16.08 0.69
CA VAL A 89 -5.96 -15.42 1.83
C VAL A 89 -6.67 -14.17 1.33
N THR A 90 -7.96 -14.05 1.65
CA THR A 90 -8.78 -12.88 1.27
C THR A 90 -9.28 -12.19 2.53
N LYS A 91 -9.08 -10.88 2.59
CA LYS A 91 -9.61 -10.03 3.65
C LYS A 91 -10.09 -8.73 3.05
N ILE A 92 -11.03 -8.08 3.73
CA ILE A 92 -11.54 -6.79 3.26
C ILE A 92 -10.54 -5.70 3.65
N GLY A 93 -10.05 -4.99 2.66
CA GLY A 93 -9.22 -3.81 2.88
C GLY A 93 -10.08 -2.57 3.00
N TYR A 94 -9.73 -1.70 3.94
CA TYR A 94 -10.41 -0.43 4.17
C TYR A 94 -9.50 0.68 3.70
N PHE A 95 -9.70 1.14 2.47
CA PHE A 95 -8.81 2.09 1.84
C PHE A 95 -9.33 3.51 1.95
N SER A 96 -8.41 4.42 2.23
CA SER A 96 -8.66 5.86 2.02
C SER A 96 -8.36 6.18 0.57
N VAL A 97 -9.22 6.97 -0.06
CA VAL A 97 -9.11 7.32 -1.48
C VAL A 97 -8.54 8.72 -1.60
N THR A 98 -7.55 8.87 -2.43
CA THR A 98 -6.92 10.16 -2.69
C THR A 98 -6.66 10.32 -4.18
N ASN A 99 -6.63 11.56 -4.65
CA ASN A 99 -6.38 11.86 -6.05
C ASN A 99 -4.98 12.36 -6.33
N GLN A 100 -4.05 12.13 -5.41
CA GLN A 100 -2.65 12.50 -5.65
C GLN A 100 -2.07 11.74 -6.83
N LEU A 101 -1.14 12.38 -7.53
CA LEU A 101 -0.41 11.74 -8.63
C LEU A 101 0.85 11.10 -8.08
N THR A 102 1.05 9.84 -8.42
CA THR A 102 2.19 9.07 -7.95
C THR A 102 2.42 7.90 -8.91
N VAL A 103 3.60 7.29 -8.81
CA VAL A 103 3.91 6.08 -9.58
C VAL A 103 3.29 4.82 -8.97
N TYR A 104 2.75 4.92 -7.76
CA TYR A 104 2.15 3.78 -7.08
C TYR A 104 0.66 3.73 -7.37
N ASN A 105 0.11 2.52 -7.34
CA ASN A 105 -1.33 2.31 -7.50
C ASN A 105 -2.05 2.29 -6.17
N ALA A 106 -1.36 1.88 -5.11
CA ALA A 106 -1.90 1.85 -3.77
C ALA A 106 -0.75 1.87 -2.76
N ILE A 107 -1.08 2.16 -1.51
CA ILE A 107 -0.13 2.11 -0.41
C ILE A 107 -0.74 1.25 0.68
N ILE A 108 0.04 0.28 1.14
CA ILE A 108 -0.35 -0.58 2.25
C ILE A 108 0.36 -0.07 3.49
N GLY A 109 -0.43 0.33 4.47
CA GLY A 109 0.07 0.80 5.74
C GLY A 109 -0.14 -0.20 6.86
N THR A 110 -0.04 0.29 8.09
CA THR A 110 -0.16 -0.57 9.26
C THR A 110 -1.52 -1.25 9.40
N PRO A 111 -2.66 -0.65 8.97
CA PRO A 111 -3.94 -1.36 9.14
C PRO A 111 -3.96 -2.69 8.38
N TRP A 112 -3.53 -2.70 7.11
CA TRP A 112 -3.51 -3.92 6.33
C TRP A 112 -2.46 -4.90 6.86
N LEU A 113 -1.26 -4.38 7.19
CA LEU A 113 -0.20 -5.23 7.71
C LEU A 113 -0.64 -5.93 8.99
N ASN A 114 -1.32 -5.22 9.88
CA ASN A 114 -1.84 -5.81 11.11
C ASN A 114 -2.93 -6.83 10.83
N GLN A 115 -3.82 -6.53 9.90
CA GLN A 115 -4.92 -7.42 9.53
C GLN A 115 -4.39 -8.75 8.99
N PHE A 116 -3.35 -8.72 8.18
CA PHE A 116 -2.72 -9.93 7.63
C PHE A 116 -1.64 -10.48 8.55
N ARG A 117 -1.30 -9.77 9.63
CA ARG A 117 -0.21 -10.12 10.53
C ARG A 117 1.09 -10.27 9.75
N ALA A 118 1.27 -9.37 8.80
CA ALA A 118 2.40 -9.39 7.89
C ALA A 118 3.59 -8.65 8.48
N VAL A 119 4.78 -9.12 8.17
CA VAL A 119 6.04 -8.49 8.55
C VAL A 119 6.78 -8.13 7.27
N ALA A 120 7.16 -6.86 7.17
CA ALA A 120 7.94 -6.38 6.05
C ALA A 120 9.43 -6.63 6.31
N LEU A 121 10.05 -7.41 5.43
CA LEU A 121 11.49 -7.69 5.50
C LEU A 121 12.16 -6.94 4.36
N THR A 122 12.58 -5.71 4.63
CA THR A 122 13.07 -4.81 3.59
C THR A 122 14.39 -5.27 2.98
N TYR A 123 15.24 -5.95 3.76
CA TYR A 123 16.46 -6.54 3.21
C TYR A 123 16.18 -7.60 2.16
N HIS A 124 15.05 -8.30 2.29
CA HIS A 124 14.66 -9.36 1.36
C HIS A 124 13.61 -8.88 0.37
N LEU A 125 13.17 -7.63 0.47
CA LEU A 125 12.14 -7.03 -0.38
C LEU A 125 10.91 -7.92 -0.47
N CYS A 126 10.45 -8.41 0.68
CA CYS A 126 9.27 -9.27 0.73
C CYS A 126 8.46 -9.05 2.00
N LEU A 127 7.22 -9.49 1.95
CA LEU A 127 6.35 -9.60 3.12
C LEU A 127 6.24 -11.06 3.51
N LYS A 128 6.21 -11.32 4.81
CA LYS A 128 5.87 -12.64 5.35
C LYS A 128 4.60 -12.53 6.16
N PHE A 129 3.73 -13.50 6.02
CA PHE A 129 2.49 -13.54 6.80
C PHE A 129 2.04 -14.99 7.01
N PRO A 130 1.36 -15.27 8.15
CA PRO A 130 0.90 -16.63 8.44
C PRO A 130 -0.37 -16.94 7.66
N THR A 131 -0.48 -18.20 7.25
CA THR A 131 -1.71 -18.74 6.67
C THR A 131 -1.98 -20.10 7.31
N SER A 132 -3.13 -20.69 7.01
CA SER A 132 -3.45 -22.04 7.47
C SER A 132 -2.47 -23.07 6.91
N ASN A 133 -1.75 -22.78 5.84
CA ASN A 133 -0.78 -23.67 5.22
C ASN A 133 0.67 -23.26 5.51
N GLY A 134 0.89 -22.48 6.56
CA GLY A 134 2.22 -22.03 6.94
C GLY A 134 2.47 -20.58 6.59
N VAL A 135 3.72 -20.16 6.75
CA VAL A 135 4.13 -18.79 6.45
C VAL A 135 4.35 -18.64 4.96
N LYS A 136 3.79 -17.58 4.38
CA LYS A 136 3.90 -17.27 2.96
C LYS A 136 4.63 -15.96 2.75
N ASN A 137 5.25 -15.85 1.59
CA ASN A 137 5.90 -14.61 1.13
C ASN A 137 5.13 -14.03 -0.04
N ILE A 138 5.19 -12.72 -0.11
CA ILE A 138 4.74 -12.00 -1.30
C ILE A 138 5.95 -11.47 -2.03
#